data_a66f33c92cbbe1e475aa32c3cf004437
#
_entry.id   a66f33c92cbbe1e475aa32c3cf004437
#
_cell.length_a   1.000
_cell.length_b   1.000
_cell.length_c   1.000
_cell.angle_alpha   90.00
_cell.angle_beta   90.00
_cell.angle_gamma   90.00
#
_symmetry.space_group_name_H-M   'P 1'
#
loop_
_entity.id
_entity.type
_entity.pdbx_description
1 polymer ?
#
loop_
_entity_poly.entity_id
_entity_poly.type
_entity_poly.pdbx_seq_one_letter_code
_entity_poly.pdbx_strand_id
1 'polypeptide(L)'
;MENVEKVKRDNRAISDEFFERFKPEGDLHPFVKLVKEYEDELELCFRGNEGSVRIYRNGHQAFKITKTGNIVVSFSIARYCEDWENLLDKLAEFSFKVDIDNIKEKIRKGDTIYIGRAGKPLSFEALKKLYDDIIIPMFTQYFSVQEKAEAIDYFKLAARKENTGRNPAKKLEKKRQQEIYSRLKNTKSGYFLHDMEFQQPHSNRMEMKKDKNNNKPDMLGGYFNDFGVPERLVLVEVKCTKTSVNDKKSGLDKHISCMENYAGCEEHIRARRREAFEIIKQYAELELRGLSKEFAASYDEDFYKTHFENMPVESLIILTDEAVGCFDNTNRMYKLLEDKILDATEYEYEIYSKEL
;
A
#
# COMPACT_ATOMS: atom_id res chain seq x y z
N MET A 1 -26.77 -16.70 -5.27
CA MET A 1 -26.76 -15.60 -4.26
C MET A 1 -25.55 -15.64 -3.33
N GLU A 2 -25.05 -16.81 -2.91
CA GLU A 2 -23.82 -16.89 -2.07
C GLU A 2 -22.54 -16.32 -2.73
N ASN A 3 -22.39 -16.47 -4.04
CA ASN A 3 -21.20 -15.97 -4.74
C ASN A 3 -21.11 -14.44 -4.85
N VAL A 4 -22.25 -13.74 -4.88
CA VAL A 4 -22.28 -12.27 -4.98
C VAL A 4 -21.88 -11.61 -3.65
N GLU A 5 -22.23 -12.21 -2.52
CA GLU A 5 -21.81 -11.74 -1.20
C GLU A 5 -20.31 -12.00 -0.91
N LYS A 6 -19.79 -13.12 -1.42
CA LYS A 6 -18.36 -13.46 -1.29
C LYS A 6 -17.49 -12.47 -2.06
N VAL A 7 -17.85 -12.14 -3.29
CA VAL A 7 -17.14 -11.16 -4.13
C VAL A 7 -17.10 -9.77 -3.46
N LYS A 8 -18.18 -9.35 -2.78
CA LYS A 8 -18.20 -8.06 -2.04
C LYS A 8 -17.25 -8.02 -0.84
N ARG A 9 -16.95 -9.15 -0.20
CA ARG A 9 -16.01 -9.20 0.95
C ARG A 9 -14.56 -9.12 0.53
N ASP A 10 -14.27 -9.42 -0.71
CA ASP A 10 -12.91 -9.56 -1.24
C ASP A 10 -12.44 -8.31 -1.99
N ASN A 11 -13.29 -7.29 -2.12
CA ASN A 11 -13.02 -6.07 -2.86
C ASN A 11 -12.39 -4.99 -1.96
N ARG A 12 -11.29 -4.39 -2.43
CA ARG A 12 -10.63 -3.26 -1.76
C ARG A 12 -11.38 -1.94 -1.96
N ALA A 13 -12.18 -1.80 -3.01
CA ALA A 13 -13.09 -0.68 -3.16
C ALA A 13 -14.07 -0.63 -1.98
N ILE A 14 -14.39 0.56 -1.50
CA ILE A 14 -15.36 0.73 -0.42
C ILE A 14 -16.80 0.79 -0.97
N SER A 15 -17.76 0.43 -0.12
CA SER A 15 -19.19 0.48 -0.54
C SER A 15 -19.63 1.90 -0.89
N ASP A 16 -20.59 2.02 -1.80
CA ASP A 16 -21.13 3.32 -2.25
C ASP A 16 -21.58 4.19 -1.06
N GLU A 17 -22.29 3.61 -0.09
CA GLU A 17 -22.74 4.32 1.12
C GLU A 17 -21.56 4.91 1.91
N PHE A 18 -20.44 4.18 2.01
CA PHE A 18 -19.25 4.67 2.71
C PHE A 18 -18.48 5.67 1.85
N PHE A 19 -18.46 5.47 0.54
CA PHE A 19 -17.80 6.32 -0.43
C PHE A 19 -18.45 7.70 -0.52
N GLU A 20 -19.82 7.79 -0.52
CA GLU A 20 -20.56 9.05 -0.53
C GLU A 20 -20.13 9.99 0.60
N ARG A 21 -19.69 9.47 1.74
CA ARG A 21 -19.21 10.27 2.86
C ARG A 21 -17.89 11.01 2.58
N PHE A 22 -17.11 10.57 1.58
CA PHE A 22 -15.87 11.24 1.15
C PHE A 22 -16.10 12.27 0.04
N LYS A 23 -17.25 12.25 -0.64
CA LYS A 23 -17.59 13.24 -1.66
C LYS A 23 -17.75 14.65 -1.07
N PRO A 24 -17.77 15.72 -1.88
CA PRO A 24 -17.77 17.11 -1.41
C PRO A 24 -18.78 17.43 -0.31
N GLU A 25 -19.98 16.86 -0.35
CA GLU A 25 -21.05 17.08 0.63
C GLU A 25 -20.98 16.09 1.82
N GLY A 26 -20.06 15.15 1.78
CA GLY A 26 -19.92 14.12 2.79
C GLY A 26 -19.12 14.58 4.02
N ASP A 27 -19.43 14.00 5.16
CA ASP A 27 -18.86 14.34 6.45
C ASP A 27 -17.39 13.89 6.62
N LEU A 28 -16.90 13.02 5.74
CA LEU A 28 -15.49 12.57 5.67
C LEU A 28 -14.69 13.28 4.56
N HIS A 29 -15.30 14.19 3.81
CA HIS A 29 -14.61 14.99 2.79
C HIS A 29 -13.39 15.79 3.31
N PRO A 30 -13.36 16.26 4.56
CA PRO A 30 -12.15 16.88 5.13
C PRO A 30 -10.87 16.05 4.96
N PHE A 31 -10.97 14.72 5.00
CA PHE A 31 -9.81 13.85 4.76
C PHE A 31 -9.33 13.87 3.31
N VAL A 32 -10.24 13.99 2.35
CA VAL A 32 -9.88 14.15 0.93
C VAL A 32 -9.16 15.47 0.70
N LYS A 33 -9.68 16.56 1.29
CA LYS A 33 -9.02 17.87 1.26
C LYS A 33 -7.62 17.83 1.86
N LEU A 34 -7.46 17.15 3.00
CA LEU A 34 -6.14 17.01 3.64
C LEU A 34 -5.16 16.26 2.72
N VAL A 35 -5.60 15.15 2.11
CA VAL A 35 -4.73 14.38 1.20
C VAL A 35 -4.38 15.20 -0.04
N LYS A 36 -5.29 16.00 -0.59
CA LYS A 36 -5.00 16.90 -1.71
C LYS A 36 -4.01 18.01 -1.35
N GLU A 37 -4.12 18.59 -0.15
CA GLU A 37 -3.21 19.65 0.31
C GLU A 37 -1.78 19.13 0.54
N TYR A 38 -1.65 17.86 0.93
CA TYR A 38 -0.36 17.21 1.21
C TYR A 38 -0.14 16.00 0.27
N GLU A 39 -0.45 16.13 -1.02
CA GLU A 39 -0.44 15.02 -1.99
C GLU A 39 0.92 14.35 -2.18
N ASP A 40 2.01 15.09 -1.95
CA ASP A 40 3.37 14.54 -2.02
C ASP A 40 3.73 13.67 -0.81
N GLU A 41 3.04 13.85 0.32
CA GLU A 41 3.33 13.17 1.58
C GLU A 41 2.24 12.18 2.00
N LEU A 42 0.99 12.49 1.69
CA LEU A 42 -0.16 11.72 2.13
C LEU A 42 -0.76 10.90 1.00
N GLU A 43 -1.22 9.74 1.39
CA GLU A 43 -1.85 8.80 0.51
C GLU A 43 -3.11 8.19 1.13
N LEU A 44 -4.24 8.33 0.44
CA LEU A 44 -5.49 7.70 0.81
C LEU A 44 -5.58 6.33 0.14
N CYS A 45 -5.82 5.27 0.92
CA CYS A 45 -5.96 3.91 0.45
C CYS A 45 -7.28 3.30 0.89
N PHE A 46 -8.05 2.82 -0.06
CA PHE A 46 -9.28 2.07 0.22
C PHE A 46 -8.97 0.68 0.75
N ARG A 47 -9.76 0.22 1.73
CA ARG A 47 -9.69 -1.11 2.36
C ARG A 47 -11.11 -1.64 2.57
N GLY A 48 -11.85 -1.80 1.47
CA GLY A 48 -13.26 -2.18 1.51
C GLY A 48 -13.53 -3.50 2.22
N ASN A 49 -12.66 -4.48 2.02
CA ASN A 49 -12.71 -5.76 2.74
C ASN A 49 -12.56 -5.63 4.27
N GLU A 50 -11.97 -4.53 4.75
CA GLU A 50 -11.86 -4.21 6.18
C GLU A 50 -12.91 -3.18 6.64
N GLY A 51 -13.76 -2.69 5.74
CA GLY A 51 -14.70 -1.60 6.01
C GLY A 51 -14.00 -0.32 6.47
N SER A 52 -12.87 0.02 5.87
CA SER A 52 -12.06 1.17 6.28
C SER A 52 -11.38 1.86 5.10
N VAL A 53 -11.02 3.11 5.34
CA VAL A 53 -10.06 3.88 4.54
C VAL A 53 -8.87 4.18 5.42
N ARG A 54 -7.67 4.08 4.86
CA ARG A 54 -6.44 4.39 5.56
C ARG A 54 -5.73 5.54 4.86
N ILE A 55 -5.11 6.40 5.64
CA ILE A 55 -4.23 7.45 5.14
C ILE A 55 -2.83 7.15 5.63
N TYR A 56 -1.91 7.07 4.70
CA TYR A 56 -0.51 6.80 4.96
C TYR A 56 0.31 8.07 4.76
N ARG A 57 1.36 8.22 5.56
CA ARG A 57 2.43 9.18 5.34
C ARG A 57 3.74 8.42 5.18
N ASN A 58 4.38 8.57 4.02
CA ASN A 58 5.62 7.84 3.68
C ASN A 58 5.53 6.34 4.05
N GLY A 59 4.41 5.70 3.67
CA GLY A 59 4.12 4.29 3.88
C GLY A 59 3.75 3.86 5.30
N HIS A 60 3.72 4.77 6.26
CA HIS A 60 3.23 4.48 7.60
C HIS A 60 1.81 4.99 7.78
N GLN A 61 0.92 4.17 8.31
CA GLN A 61 -0.45 4.57 8.58
C GLN A 61 -0.48 5.73 9.57
N ALA A 62 -1.00 6.88 9.12
CA ALA A 62 -1.31 8.02 9.98
C ALA A 62 -2.72 7.91 10.54
N PHE A 63 -3.71 7.68 9.67
CA PHE A 63 -5.12 7.55 10.04
C PHE A 63 -5.74 6.26 9.51
N LYS A 64 -6.72 5.74 10.26
CA LYS A 64 -7.70 4.77 9.80
C LYS A 64 -9.09 5.34 10.06
N ILE A 65 -9.92 5.39 9.03
CA ILE A 65 -11.32 5.81 9.10
C ILE A 65 -12.18 4.57 8.87
N THR A 66 -13.09 4.26 9.78
CA THR A 66 -13.99 3.11 9.66
C THR A 66 -15.29 3.52 8.97
N LYS A 67 -16.05 2.55 8.45
CA LYS A 67 -17.38 2.76 7.89
C LYS A 67 -18.33 3.48 8.85
N THR A 68 -18.19 3.27 10.16
CA THR A 68 -18.95 3.95 11.19
C THR A 68 -18.52 5.41 11.43
N GLY A 69 -17.45 5.87 10.78
CA GLY A 69 -16.89 7.22 10.94
C GLY A 69 -15.94 7.37 12.12
N ASN A 70 -15.57 6.28 12.80
CA ASN A 70 -14.54 6.35 13.82
C ASN A 70 -13.19 6.64 13.19
N ILE A 71 -12.47 7.60 13.76
CA ILE A 71 -11.12 7.98 13.37
C ILE A 71 -10.15 7.34 14.34
N VAL A 72 -9.12 6.70 13.82
CA VAL A 72 -8.04 6.09 14.60
C VAL A 72 -6.71 6.65 14.14
N VAL A 73 -5.94 7.20 15.05
CA VAL A 73 -4.55 7.62 14.82
C VAL A 73 -3.62 6.46 15.15
N SER A 74 -2.67 6.18 14.27
CA SER A 74 -1.58 5.25 14.58
C SER A 74 -0.49 5.98 15.37
N PHE A 75 -0.33 5.57 16.62
CA PHE A 75 0.64 6.18 17.53
C PHE A 75 1.86 5.28 17.78
N SER A 76 1.99 4.22 17.03
CA SER A 76 3.05 3.22 17.23
C SER A 76 4.47 3.76 17.03
N ILE A 77 4.62 4.78 16.19
CA ILE A 77 5.90 5.42 15.92
C ILE A 77 6.27 6.47 16.97
N ALA A 78 5.33 6.94 17.78
CA ALA A 78 5.57 7.93 18.83
C ALA A 78 6.58 7.48 19.89
N ARG A 79 6.78 6.17 20.06
CA ARG A 79 7.83 5.62 20.96
C ARG A 79 9.25 6.06 20.59
N TYR A 80 9.44 6.62 19.40
CA TYR A 80 10.72 7.17 18.94
C TYR A 80 10.78 8.69 19.11
N CYS A 81 9.72 9.31 19.64
CA CYS A 81 9.63 10.72 19.89
C CYS A 81 10.00 11.01 21.36
N GLU A 82 10.89 11.97 21.59
CA GLU A 82 11.28 12.37 22.95
C GLU A 82 10.11 12.96 23.73
N ASP A 83 9.20 13.63 23.02
CA ASP A 83 8.08 14.42 23.58
C ASP A 83 6.72 13.74 23.34
N TRP A 84 6.69 12.42 23.34
CA TRP A 84 5.47 11.68 22.99
C TRP A 84 4.30 11.86 23.98
N GLU A 85 4.57 12.19 25.27
CA GLU A 85 3.52 12.47 26.27
C GLU A 85 2.78 13.77 25.93
N ASN A 86 3.50 14.83 25.54
CA ASN A 86 2.89 16.08 25.09
C ASN A 86 2.08 15.89 23.78
N LEU A 87 2.51 15.01 22.88
CA LEU A 87 1.70 14.66 21.71
C LEU A 87 0.39 13.96 22.09
N LEU A 88 0.38 13.16 23.17
CA LEU A 88 -0.84 12.56 23.69
C LEU A 88 -1.79 13.57 24.32
N ASP A 89 -1.26 14.52 25.09
CA ASP A 89 -2.06 15.60 25.69
C ASP A 89 -2.74 16.43 24.60
N LYS A 90 -1.98 16.83 23.57
CA LYS A 90 -2.54 17.48 22.38
C LYS A 90 -3.61 16.62 21.68
N LEU A 91 -3.38 15.31 21.55
CA LEU A 91 -4.35 14.41 20.91
C LEU A 91 -5.67 14.33 21.70
N ALA A 92 -5.61 14.42 23.03
CA ALA A 92 -6.78 14.46 23.89
C ALA A 92 -7.66 15.70 23.64
N GLU A 93 -7.06 16.85 23.27
CA GLU A 93 -7.80 18.07 22.94
C GLU A 93 -8.75 17.86 21.73
N PHE A 94 -8.42 16.94 20.82
CA PHE A 94 -9.28 16.54 19.69
C PHE A 94 -10.27 15.45 20.05
N SER A 95 -10.51 15.18 21.33
CA SER A 95 -11.45 14.18 21.85
C SER A 95 -11.08 12.72 21.52
N PHE A 96 -9.79 12.44 21.31
CA PHE A 96 -9.30 11.06 21.25
C PHE A 96 -9.30 10.43 22.66
N LYS A 97 -9.58 9.13 22.73
CA LYS A 97 -9.59 8.39 23.99
C LYS A 97 -8.17 7.98 24.38
N VAL A 98 -7.49 8.87 25.11
CA VAL A 98 -6.12 8.64 25.57
C VAL A 98 -6.13 7.94 26.92
N ASP A 99 -5.54 6.74 26.96
CA ASP A 99 -5.27 5.99 28.19
C ASP A 99 -3.75 5.90 28.34
N ILE A 100 -3.18 6.85 29.10
CA ILE A 100 -1.74 7.02 29.24
C ILE A 100 -1.06 5.78 29.80
N ASP A 101 -1.65 5.13 30.80
CA ASP A 101 -1.02 3.96 31.44
C ASP A 101 -0.97 2.75 30.50
N ASN A 102 -2.06 2.49 29.79
CA ASN A 102 -2.10 1.45 28.76
C ASN A 102 -1.11 1.75 27.60
N ILE A 103 -1.00 3.02 27.20
CA ILE A 103 -0.06 3.43 26.15
C ILE A 103 1.39 3.25 26.61
N LYS A 104 1.73 3.64 27.86
CA LYS A 104 3.05 3.38 28.47
C LYS A 104 3.40 1.90 28.48
N GLU A 105 2.46 1.05 28.83
CA GLU A 105 2.67 -0.40 28.83
C GLU A 105 2.92 -0.93 27.41
N LYS A 106 2.14 -0.50 26.42
CA LYS A 106 2.32 -0.88 25.02
C LYS A 106 3.66 -0.40 24.44
N ILE A 107 4.10 0.81 24.79
CA ILE A 107 5.43 1.32 24.41
C ILE A 107 6.53 0.41 24.96
N ARG A 108 6.46 0.02 26.23
CA ARG A 108 7.46 -0.89 26.84
C ARG A 108 7.49 -2.27 26.18
N LYS A 109 6.32 -2.79 25.76
CA LYS A 109 6.20 -4.09 25.08
C LYS A 109 6.56 -4.03 23.60
N GLY A 110 6.69 -2.84 23.02
CA GLY A 110 6.88 -2.66 21.58
C GLY A 110 5.63 -2.96 20.75
N ASP A 111 4.46 -2.94 21.36
CA ASP A 111 3.18 -3.23 20.72
C ASP A 111 2.73 -2.09 19.79
N THR A 112 1.81 -2.43 18.88
CA THR A 112 1.13 -1.46 18.03
C THR A 112 0.16 -0.62 18.86
N ILE A 113 0.20 0.71 18.71
CA ILE A 113 -0.63 1.65 19.44
C ILE A 113 -1.58 2.33 18.47
N TYR A 114 -2.87 2.15 18.70
CA TYR A 114 -3.96 2.82 18.01
C TYR A 114 -4.82 3.58 19.00
N ILE A 115 -5.02 4.87 18.76
CA ILE A 115 -5.82 5.74 19.61
C ILE A 115 -7.05 6.17 18.82
N GLY A 116 -8.21 5.77 19.28
CA GLY A 116 -9.48 5.98 18.62
C GLY A 116 -10.20 7.23 19.10
N ARG A 117 -10.94 7.85 18.20
CA ARG A 117 -11.91 8.91 18.46
C ARG A 117 -13.27 8.47 17.92
N ALA A 118 -14.29 8.53 18.77
CA ALA A 118 -15.67 8.39 18.36
C ALA A 118 -16.38 9.75 18.41
N GLY A 119 -17.41 9.94 17.60
CA GLY A 119 -18.21 11.16 17.57
C GLY A 119 -18.26 11.77 16.19
N LYS A 120 -18.68 13.06 16.13
CA LYS A 120 -18.80 13.77 14.85
C LYS A 120 -17.42 13.88 14.17
N PRO A 121 -17.34 13.75 12.84
CA PRO A 121 -16.14 14.00 12.08
C PRO A 121 -15.50 15.37 12.40
N LEU A 122 -14.20 15.47 12.22
CA LEU A 122 -13.49 16.74 12.40
C LEU A 122 -13.76 17.66 11.20
N SER A 123 -13.86 18.97 11.44
CA SER A 123 -13.80 19.95 10.36
C SER A 123 -12.43 19.90 9.67
N PHE A 124 -12.31 20.48 8.49
CA PHE A 124 -11.03 20.52 7.78
C PHE A 124 -9.96 21.24 8.59
N GLU A 125 -10.28 22.37 9.20
CA GLU A 125 -9.37 23.16 10.02
C GLU A 125 -8.87 22.39 11.25
N ALA A 126 -9.79 21.66 11.92
CA ALA A 126 -9.44 20.83 13.06
C ALA A 126 -8.59 19.63 12.65
N LEU A 127 -8.91 19.01 11.50
CA LEU A 127 -8.12 17.90 10.96
C LEU A 127 -6.73 18.34 10.52
N LYS A 128 -6.64 19.49 9.84
CA LYS A 128 -5.36 20.10 9.46
C LYS A 128 -4.51 20.43 10.68
N LYS A 129 -5.10 21.05 11.71
CA LYS A 129 -4.40 21.34 12.96
C LYS A 129 -3.92 20.04 13.65
N LEU A 130 -4.75 18.98 13.69
CA LEU A 130 -4.34 17.67 14.20
C LEU A 130 -3.12 17.11 13.40
N TYR A 131 -3.14 17.26 12.09
CA TYR A 131 -2.06 16.82 11.22
C TYR A 131 -0.78 17.63 11.48
N ASP A 132 -0.85 18.95 11.48
CA ASP A 132 0.29 19.85 11.65
C ASP A 132 0.90 19.77 13.05
N ASP A 133 0.08 19.72 14.12
CA ASP A 133 0.54 19.81 15.50
C ASP A 133 0.96 18.46 16.09
N ILE A 134 0.50 17.33 15.51
CA ILE A 134 0.73 16.00 16.07
C ILE A 134 1.34 15.04 15.05
N ILE A 135 0.72 14.89 13.88
CA ILE A 135 1.17 13.87 12.91
C ILE A 135 2.52 14.26 12.31
N ILE A 136 2.66 15.47 11.80
CA ILE A 136 3.93 15.93 11.23
C ILE A 136 5.08 15.83 12.25
N PRO A 137 5.00 16.40 13.47
CA PRO A 137 6.08 16.29 14.45
C PRO A 137 6.44 14.84 14.81
N MET A 138 5.43 13.99 15.00
CA MET A 138 5.64 12.58 15.32
C MET A 138 6.41 11.85 14.21
N PHE A 139 6.03 12.07 12.95
CA PHE A 139 6.70 11.45 11.80
C PHE A 139 8.09 12.04 11.56
N THR A 140 8.27 13.36 11.72
CA THR A 140 9.57 14.02 11.56
C THR A 140 10.60 13.47 12.56
N GLN A 141 10.22 13.34 13.83
CA GLN A 141 11.10 12.75 14.84
C GLN A 141 11.39 11.27 14.54
N TYR A 142 10.37 10.50 14.14
CA TYR A 142 10.55 9.10 13.77
C TYR A 142 11.54 8.91 12.61
N PHE A 143 11.41 9.67 11.53
CA PHE A 143 12.32 9.56 10.39
C PHE A 143 13.73 10.04 10.74
N SER A 144 13.88 11.10 11.51
CA SER A 144 15.21 11.54 12.00
C SER A 144 15.93 10.47 12.82
N VAL A 145 15.19 9.71 13.65
CA VAL A 145 15.76 8.59 14.41
C VAL A 145 16.12 7.42 13.49
N GLN A 146 15.29 7.13 12.47
CA GLN A 146 15.56 6.07 11.49
C GLN A 146 16.80 6.39 10.66
N GLU A 147 16.94 7.60 10.14
CA GLU A 147 18.13 8.03 9.39
C GLU A 147 19.41 7.91 10.21
N LYS A 148 19.39 8.35 11.49
CA LYS A 148 20.51 8.17 12.40
C LYS A 148 20.82 6.70 12.69
N ALA A 149 19.78 5.86 12.84
CA ALA A 149 19.94 4.43 13.09
C ALA A 149 20.49 3.71 11.85
N GLU A 150 20.02 4.07 10.66
CA GLU A 150 20.49 3.51 9.39
C GLU A 150 21.96 3.90 9.15
N ALA A 151 22.35 5.13 9.41
CA ALA A 151 23.75 5.56 9.34
C ALA A 151 24.64 4.78 10.34
N ILE A 152 24.14 4.49 11.54
CA ILE A 152 24.87 3.72 12.56
C ILE A 152 24.86 2.20 12.23
N ASP A 153 23.75 1.67 11.73
CA ASP A 153 23.63 0.24 11.40
C ASP A 153 24.33 -0.11 10.08
N TYR A 154 24.46 0.80 9.13
CA TYR A 154 25.29 0.57 7.93
C TYR A 154 26.75 0.31 8.30
N PHE A 155 27.28 0.99 9.33
CA PHE A 155 28.60 0.71 9.88
C PHE A 155 28.64 -0.49 10.83
N LYS A 156 27.52 -0.90 11.43
CA LYS A 156 27.44 -2.04 12.36
C LYS A 156 26.99 -3.35 11.71
N LEU A 157 26.24 -3.31 10.61
CA LEU A 157 25.82 -4.51 9.84
C LEU A 157 27.00 -5.20 9.14
N ALA A 158 28.06 -4.46 8.84
CA ALA A 158 29.33 -5.04 8.44
C ALA A 158 30.00 -5.86 9.57
N ALA A 159 29.58 -5.69 10.83
CA ALA A 159 30.26 -6.23 12.02
C ALA A 159 29.42 -7.18 12.90
N ARG A 160 28.11 -7.36 12.69
CA ARG A 160 27.26 -8.21 13.57
C ARG A 160 26.31 -9.12 12.80
N LYS A 161 26.74 -10.35 12.58
CA LYS A 161 25.88 -11.53 12.55
C LYS A 161 25.55 -11.87 14.00
N GLU A 162 24.49 -11.33 14.61
CA GLU A 162 23.91 -11.94 15.80
C GLU A 162 22.54 -11.35 16.19
N ASN A 163 21.58 -12.24 16.28
CA ASN A 163 20.44 -12.37 17.22
C ASN A 163 19.79 -11.10 17.81
N THR A 164 19.02 -10.41 17.02
CA THR A 164 17.79 -9.77 17.52
C THR A 164 16.65 -10.12 16.57
N GLY A 165 15.57 -10.71 17.07
CA GLY A 165 14.46 -11.31 16.29
C GLY A 165 13.64 -10.38 15.36
N ARG A 166 14.25 -9.33 14.81
CA ARG A 166 13.75 -8.43 13.78
C ARG A 166 14.74 -8.44 12.63
N ASN A 167 14.39 -9.17 11.58
CA ASN A 167 15.20 -9.30 10.38
C ASN A 167 15.37 -7.92 9.70
N PRO A 168 16.58 -7.33 9.64
CA PRO A 168 16.85 -6.05 8.98
C PRO A 168 16.42 -6.04 7.51
N ALA A 169 16.57 -7.16 6.81
CA ALA A 169 16.17 -7.31 5.41
C ALA A 169 14.66 -7.08 5.21
N LYS A 170 13.80 -7.51 6.13
CA LYS A 170 12.35 -7.26 6.04
C LYS A 170 11.98 -5.79 6.23
N LYS A 171 12.76 -5.04 7.00
CA LYS A 171 12.52 -3.60 7.17
C LYS A 171 12.93 -2.84 5.90
N LEU A 172 14.06 -3.21 5.31
CA LEU A 172 14.53 -2.62 4.06
C LEU A 172 13.54 -2.87 2.93
N GLU A 173 13.11 -4.14 2.75
CA GLU A 173 12.12 -4.52 1.75
C GLU A 173 10.84 -3.70 1.87
N LYS A 174 10.29 -3.59 3.08
CA LYS A 174 9.08 -2.79 3.32
C LYS A 174 9.27 -1.31 2.99
N LYS A 175 10.41 -0.72 3.33
CA LYS A 175 10.75 0.67 2.99
C LYS A 175 10.78 0.84 1.47
N ARG A 176 11.47 -0.06 0.75
CA ARG A 176 11.58 -0.01 -0.71
C ARG A 176 10.25 -0.22 -1.41
N GLN A 177 9.42 -1.15 -0.93
CA GLN A 177 8.05 -1.32 -1.42
C GLN A 177 7.25 0.00 -1.33
N GLN A 178 7.37 0.73 -0.24
CA GLN A 178 6.67 2.00 -0.04
C GLN A 178 7.20 3.10 -0.96
N GLU A 179 8.50 3.21 -1.14
CA GLU A 179 9.13 4.16 -2.06
C GLU A 179 8.68 3.90 -3.51
N ILE A 180 8.69 2.65 -3.95
CA ILE A 180 8.23 2.22 -5.27
C ILE A 180 6.75 2.54 -5.45
N TYR A 181 5.92 2.16 -4.47
CA TYR A 181 4.50 2.42 -4.50
C TYR A 181 4.19 3.92 -4.63
N SER A 182 4.88 4.77 -3.88
CA SER A 182 4.71 6.22 -3.95
C SER A 182 5.09 6.81 -5.32
N ARG A 183 6.06 6.21 -6.02
CA ARG A 183 6.49 6.64 -7.35
C ARG A 183 5.56 6.15 -8.46
N LEU A 184 5.07 4.92 -8.35
CA LEU A 184 4.21 4.26 -9.34
C LEU A 184 2.72 4.35 -9.01
N LYS A 185 2.31 5.33 -8.21
CA LYS A 185 0.91 5.48 -7.76
C LYS A 185 0.05 6.38 -8.64
N ASN A 186 0.59 6.96 -9.69
CA ASN A 186 -0.13 7.90 -10.54
C ASN A 186 0.02 7.58 -12.04
N THR A 187 -0.94 8.03 -12.83
CA THR A 187 -1.00 7.79 -14.28
C THR A 187 0.12 8.44 -15.08
N LYS A 188 0.85 9.43 -14.52
CA LYS A 188 1.95 10.09 -15.22
C LYS A 188 3.13 9.15 -15.49
N SER A 189 3.28 8.13 -14.66
CA SER A 189 4.33 7.10 -14.84
C SER A 189 3.89 5.93 -15.73
N GLY A 190 2.66 5.92 -16.22
CA GLY A 190 2.07 4.77 -16.90
C GLY A 190 1.53 3.71 -15.94
N TYR A 191 2.12 3.54 -14.79
CA TYR A 191 1.67 2.61 -13.76
C TYR A 191 0.82 3.30 -12.69
N PHE A 192 -0.24 2.63 -12.28
CA PHE A 192 -1.14 3.06 -11.23
C PHE A 192 -1.29 1.94 -10.20
N LEU A 193 -0.42 1.93 -9.20
CA LEU A 193 -0.49 0.95 -8.12
C LEU A 193 -1.55 1.36 -7.11
N HIS A 194 -2.50 0.50 -6.82
CA HIS A 194 -3.63 0.81 -5.94
C HIS A 194 -3.70 -0.06 -4.66
N ASP A 195 -2.92 -1.11 -4.57
CA ASP A 195 -2.82 -1.93 -3.36
C ASP A 195 -1.38 -2.36 -3.08
N MET A 196 -1.04 -2.40 -1.80
CA MET A 196 0.26 -2.82 -1.28
C MET A 196 0.05 -3.91 -0.22
N GLU A 197 0.95 -4.90 -0.17
CA GLU A 197 0.83 -6.08 0.69
C GLU A 197 -0.49 -6.85 0.42
N PHE A 198 -0.84 -7.03 -0.86
CA PHE A 198 -2.02 -7.77 -1.24
C PHE A 198 -1.95 -9.22 -0.75
N GLN A 199 -3.08 -9.73 -0.32
CA GLN A 199 -3.26 -11.16 -0.06
C GLN A 199 -4.61 -11.59 -0.61
N GLN A 200 -4.62 -12.65 -1.44
CA GLN A 200 -5.85 -13.24 -1.93
C GLN A 200 -6.75 -13.63 -0.75
N PRO A 201 -7.97 -13.08 -0.67
CA PRO A 201 -8.89 -13.41 0.40
C PRO A 201 -9.39 -14.87 0.31
N HIS A 202 -9.59 -15.46 1.49
CA HIS A 202 -10.15 -16.79 1.63
C HIS A 202 -11.13 -16.81 2.81
N SER A 203 -12.20 -17.58 2.73
CA SER A 203 -13.19 -17.65 3.81
C SER A 203 -12.58 -18.20 5.12
N ASN A 204 -11.56 -19.04 5.00
CA ASN A 204 -10.85 -19.60 6.16
C ASN A 204 -9.42 -20.07 5.79
N ARG A 205 -8.62 -20.36 6.84
CA ARG A 205 -7.22 -20.79 6.70
C ARG A 205 -7.08 -22.15 5.97
N MET A 206 -8.08 -23.01 6.00
CA MET A 206 -8.03 -24.30 5.32
C MET A 206 -8.21 -24.15 3.82
N GLU A 207 -9.12 -23.27 3.39
CA GLU A 207 -9.27 -22.92 1.96
C GLU A 207 -7.99 -22.27 1.42
N MET A 208 -7.43 -21.32 2.17
CA MET A 208 -6.16 -20.68 1.81
C MET A 208 -5.03 -21.69 1.58
N LYS A 209 -4.94 -22.75 2.42
CA LYS A 209 -3.91 -23.79 2.26
C LYS A 209 -4.16 -24.73 1.08
N LYS A 210 -5.42 -24.88 0.66
CA LYS A 210 -5.80 -25.74 -0.47
C LYS A 210 -5.71 -25.01 -1.81
N ASP A 211 -5.75 -23.69 -1.79
CA ASP A 211 -5.65 -22.89 -3.00
C ASP A 211 -4.22 -22.90 -3.53
N LYS A 212 -4.00 -23.65 -4.60
CA LYS A 212 -2.71 -23.76 -5.28
C LYS A 212 -2.34 -22.47 -6.04
N ASN A 213 -3.35 -21.65 -6.35
CA ASN A 213 -3.20 -20.38 -7.06
C ASN A 213 -3.10 -19.19 -6.10
N ASN A 214 -3.01 -19.44 -4.79
CA ASN A 214 -2.84 -18.39 -3.80
C ASN A 214 -1.49 -17.70 -4.02
N ASN A 215 -1.54 -16.42 -4.36
CA ASN A 215 -0.39 -15.58 -4.47
C ASN A 215 -0.52 -14.35 -3.56
N LYS A 216 0.60 -13.77 -3.23
CA LYS A 216 0.71 -12.56 -2.43
C LYS A 216 1.73 -11.63 -3.09
N PRO A 217 1.39 -11.04 -4.24
CA PRO A 217 2.25 -10.03 -4.81
C PRO A 217 2.41 -8.87 -3.81
N ASP A 218 3.57 -8.25 -3.82
CA ASP A 218 3.84 -7.12 -2.95
C ASP A 218 2.90 -5.95 -3.23
N MET A 219 2.52 -5.76 -4.51
CA MET A 219 1.60 -4.70 -4.93
C MET A 219 0.72 -5.16 -6.09
N LEU A 220 -0.41 -4.48 -6.22
CA LEU A 220 -1.35 -4.58 -7.34
C LEU A 220 -1.59 -3.22 -7.97
N GLY A 221 -1.81 -3.20 -9.27
CA GLY A 221 -2.14 -1.99 -10.00
C GLY A 221 -2.62 -2.24 -11.42
N GLY A 222 -2.60 -1.18 -12.20
CA GLY A 222 -2.82 -1.19 -13.64
C GLY A 222 -1.74 -0.40 -14.35
N TYR A 223 -1.61 -0.62 -15.65
CA TYR A 223 -0.84 0.23 -16.54
C TYR A 223 -1.81 0.99 -17.45
N PHE A 224 -1.59 2.29 -17.57
CA PHE A 224 -2.38 3.19 -18.41
C PHE A 224 -1.54 3.65 -19.60
N ASN A 225 -2.16 3.69 -20.76
CA ASN A 225 -1.52 4.28 -21.92
C ASN A 225 -1.54 5.83 -21.86
N ASP A 226 -0.96 6.46 -22.87
CA ASP A 226 -0.85 7.93 -22.96
C ASP A 226 -2.22 8.64 -23.01
N PHE A 227 -3.29 7.92 -23.30
CA PHE A 227 -4.68 8.43 -23.30
C PHE A 227 -5.39 8.19 -21.96
N GLY A 228 -4.71 7.64 -20.95
CA GLY A 228 -5.28 7.32 -19.66
C GLY A 228 -6.21 6.09 -19.66
N VAL A 229 -6.14 5.26 -20.70
CA VAL A 229 -6.93 4.02 -20.78
C VAL A 229 -6.13 2.88 -20.16
N PRO A 230 -6.71 2.09 -19.24
CA PRO A 230 -6.04 0.96 -18.66
C PRO A 230 -5.86 -0.15 -19.70
N GLU A 231 -4.64 -0.67 -19.80
CA GLU A 231 -4.26 -1.70 -20.77
C GLU A 231 -3.88 -3.02 -20.12
N ARG A 232 -3.34 -3.00 -18.90
CA ARG A 232 -2.84 -4.19 -18.22
C ARG A 232 -3.13 -4.15 -16.74
N LEU A 233 -3.51 -5.30 -16.17
CA LEU A 233 -3.50 -5.53 -14.72
C LEU A 233 -2.07 -5.89 -14.32
N VAL A 234 -1.54 -5.25 -13.29
CA VAL A 234 -0.13 -5.38 -12.92
C VAL A 234 0.01 -6.04 -11.56
N LEU A 235 0.79 -7.12 -11.52
CA LEU A 235 1.24 -7.78 -10.29
C LEU A 235 2.70 -7.42 -10.07
N VAL A 236 3.06 -6.93 -8.88
CA VAL A 236 4.42 -6.46 -8.58
C VAL A 236 5.07 -7.29 -7.49
N GLU A 237 6.31 -7.68 -7.72
CA GLU A 237 7.18 -8.33 -6.73
C GLU A 237 8.48 -7.52 -6.58
N VAL A 238 8.87 -7.21 -5.35
CA VAL A 238 10.07 -6.44 -5.03
C VAL A 238 11.11 -7.31 -4.36
N LYS A 239 12.35 -7.23 -4.82
CA LYS A 239 13.49 -7.93 -4.21
C LYS A 239 14.61 -6.94 -3.91
N CYS A 240 15.07 -6.93 -2.66
CA CYS A 240 16.04 -5.94 -2.17
C CYS A 240 17.43 -6.51 -1.91
N THR A 241 17.61 -7.82 -1.92
CA THR A 241 18.90 -8.44 -1.62
C THR A 241 19.17 -9.63 -2.53
N LYS A 242 20.45 -9.92 -2.77
CA LYS A 242 20.88 -11.11 -3.49
C LYS A 242 20.30 -12.41 -2.90
N THR A 243 20.22 -12.49 -1.58
CA THR A 243 19.63 -13.64 -0.90
C THR A 243 18.15 -13.78 -1.20
N SER A 244 17.38 -12.67 -1.24
CA SER A 244 15.95 -12.70 -1.56
C SER A 244 15.67 -13.09 -3.02
N VAL A 245 16.60 -12.81 -3.92
CA VAL A 245 16.52 -13.24 -5.33
C VAL A 245 16.77 -14.76 -5.44
N ASN A 246 17.81 -15.27 -4.79
CA ASN A 246 18.33 -16.62 -5.01
C ASN A 246 17.84 -17.67 -4.00
N ASP A 247 16.95 -17.34 -3.08
CA ASP A 247 16.42 -18.30 -2.09
C ASP A 247 15.61 -19.39 -2.77
N LYS A 248 15.93 -20.67 -2.49
CA LYS A 248 15.26 -21.82 -3.11
C LYS A 248 13.79 -22.00 -2.68
N LYS A 249 13.39 -21.42 -1.54
CA LYS A 249 12.03 -21.56 -0.97
C LYS A 249 11.15 -20.37 -1.22
N SER A 250 11.74 -19.17 -1.28
CA SER A 250 11.05 -17.89 -1.39
C SER A 250 11.76 -16.93 -2.36
N GLY A 251 12.61 -17.44 -3.22
CA GLY A 251 13.31 -16.65 -4.22
C GLY A 251 12.44 -16.31 -5.42
N LEU A 252 13.03 -15.58 -6.34
CA LEU A 252 12.32 -15.01 -7.47
C LEU A 252 11.64 -16.07 -8.36
N ASP A 253 12.32 -17.20 -8.65
CA ASP A 253 11.73 -18.33 -9.40
C ASP A 253 10.38 -18.77 -8.82
N LYS A 254 10.34 -18.86 -7.49
CA LYS A 254 9.12 -19.28 -6.79
C LYS A 254 8.01 -18.23 -6.91
N HIS A 255 8.37 -16.94 -6.78
CA HIS A 255 7.39 -15.86 -6.88
C HIS A 255 6.86 -15.69 -8.31
N ILE A 256 7.71 -15.78 -9.33
CA ILE A 256 7.28 -15.78 -10.74
C ILE A 256 6.29 -16.91 -10.98
N SER A 257 6.65 -18.15 -10.61
CA SER A 257 5.75 -19.30 -10.78
C SER A 257 4.42 -19.13 -10.02
N CYS A 258 4.44 -18.50 -8.85
CA CYS A 258 3.21 -18.19 -8.12
C CYS A 258 2.36 -17.13 -8.84
N MET A 259 2.97 -16.10 -9.41
CA MET A 259 2.26 -15.07 -10.19
C MET A 259 1.67 -15.66 -11.47
N GLU A 260 2.41 -16.52 -12.21
CA GLU A 260 1.90 -17.25 -13.38
C GLU A 260 0.68 -18.12 -13.04
N ASN A 261 0.76 -18.90 -11.96
CA ASN A 261 -0.36 -19.70 -11.50
C ASN A 261 -1.57 -18.85 -11.07
N TYR A 262 -1.31 -17.71 -10.44
CA TYR A 262 -2.36 -16.77 -10.03
C TYR A 262 -3.03 -16.14 -11.25
N ALA A 263 -2.25 -15.68 -12.22
CA ALA A 263 -2.74 -15.10 -13.48
C ALA A 263 -3.53 -16.13 -14.30
N GLY A 264 -3.16 -17.41 -14.26
CA GLY A 264 -3.91 -18.49 -14.88
C GLY A 264 -5.25 -18.83 -14.20
N CYS A 265 -5.54 -18.25 -13.02
CA CYS A 265 -6.81 -18.44 -12.34
C CYS A 265 -7.82 -17.34 -12.72
N GLU A 266 -8.66 -17.59 -13.71
CA GLU A 266 -9.61 -16.62 -14.25
C GLU A 266 -10.55 -16.03 -13.17
N GLU A 267 -10.96 -16.82 -12.18
CA GLU A 267 -11.80 -16.32 -11.07
C GLU A 267 -11.08 -15.24 -10.27
N HIS A 268 -9.80 -15.45 -9.94
CA HIS A 268 -8.99 -14.49 -9.20
C HIS A 268 -8.76 -13.21 -10.03
N ILE A 269 -8.37 -13.38 -11.29
CA ILE A 269 -8.06 -12.25 -12.17
C ILE A 269 -9.31 -11.42 -12.47
N ARG A 270 -10.44 -12.05 -12.73
CA ARG A 270 -11.72 -11.34 -12.93
C ARG A 270 -12.08 -10.48 -11.71
N ALA A 271 -11.90 -11.03 -10.50
CA ALA A 271 -12.13 -10.27 -9.27
C ALA A 271 -11.19 -9.08 -9.15
N ARG A 272 -9.91 -9.22 -9.54
CA ARG A 272 -8.92 -8.13 -9.48
C ARG A 272 -9.16 -7.07 -10.55
N ARG A 273 -9.56 -7.46 -11.76
CA ARG A 273 -9.96 -6.52 -12.82
C ARG A 273 -11.16 -5.67 -12.38
N ARG A 274 -12.17 -6.29 -11.77
CA ARG A 274 -13.33 -5.56 -11.24
C ARG A 274 -12.94 -4.63 -10.09
N GLU A 275 -12.12 -5.09 -9.18
CA GLU A 275 -11.60 -4.28 -8.08
C GLU A 275 -10.80 -3.09 -8.59
N ALA A 276 -9.89 -3.28 -9.54
CA ALA A 276 -9.11 -2.20 -10.14
C ALA A 276 -10.03 -1.13 -10.76
N PHE A 277 -11.03 -1.55 -11.55
CA PHE A 277 -12.03 -0.65 -12.12
C PHE A 277 -12.74 0.19 -11.05
N GLU A 278 -13.25 -0.45 -10.00
CA GLU A 278 -13.99 0.25 -8.94
C GLU A 278 -13.10 1.21 -8.15
N ILE A 279 -11.88 0.80 -7.80
CA ILE A 279 -10.92 1.65 -7.07
C ILE A 279 -10.50 2.85 -7.91
N ILE A 280 -10.17 2.66 -9.17
CA ILE A 280 -9.75 3.74 -10.07
C ILE A 280 -10.89 4.74 -10.23
N LYS A 281 -12.13 4.26 -10.43
CA LYS A 281 -13.33 5.12 -10.48
C LYS A 281 -13.48 5.93 -9.19
N GLN A 282 -13.34 5.29 -8.02
CA GLN A 282 -13.43 5.99 -6.72
C GLN A 282 -12.35 7.07 -6.58
N TYR A 283 -11.09 6.80 -6.98
CA TYR A 283 -10.05 7.83 -6.97
C TYR A 283 -10.35 8.98 -7.93
N ALA A 284 -10.85 8.69 -9.13
CA ALA A 284 -11.20 9.69 -10.12
C ALA A 284 -12.37 10.58 -9.67
N GLU A 285 -13.41 10.01 -9.06
CA GLU A 285 -14.52 10.79 -8.50
C GLU A 285 -14.09 11.72 -7.36
N LEU A 286 -13.05 11.36 -6.61
CA LEU A 286 -12.45 12.20 -5.58
C LEU A 286 -11.35 13.13 -6.13
N GLU A 287 -11.01 13.03 -7.41
CA GLU A 287 -9.91 13.78 -8.05
C GLU A 287 -8.59 13.59 -7.32
N LEU A 288 -8.26 12.34 -6.99
CA LEU A 288 -7.02 11.94 -6.34
C LEU A 288 -6.07 11.28 -7.35
N ARG A 289 -4.78 11.34 -7.05
CA ARG A 289 -3.73 10.69 -7.83
C ARG A 289 -3.68 11.12 -9.29
N GLY A 290 -3.97 12.40 -9.57
CA GLY A 290 -3.96 12.95 -10.93
C GLY A 290 -5.13 12.53 -11.82
N LEU A 291 -6.12 11.81 -11.28
CA LEU A 291 -7.35 11.46 -11.99
C LEU A 291 -8.39 12.59 -11.88
N SER A 292 -9.32 12.68 -12.84
CA SER A 292 -10.36 13.71 -12.87
C SER A 292 -11.78 13.12 -12.82
N LYS A 293 -12.77 13.97 -12.50
CA LYS A 293 -14.18 13.58 -12.52
C LYS A 293 -14.67 13.25 -13.93
N GLU A 294 -14.16 13.93 -14.95
CA GLU A 294 -14.49 13.65 -16.35
C GLU A 294 -14.03 12.23 -16.71
N PHE A 295 -12.88 11.83 -16.21
CA PHE A 295 -12.37 10.47 -16.34
C PHE A 295 -13.32 9.48 -15.62
N ALA A 296 -13.76 9.78 -14.39
CA ALA A 296 -14.71 8.94 -13.66
C ALA A 296 -16.05 8.77 -14.38
N ALA A 297 -16.51 9.81 -15.07
CA ALA A 297 -17.78 9.78 -15.80
C ALA A 297 -17.79 8.78 -16.97
N SER A 298 -16.62 8.48 -17.55
CA SER A 298 -16.49 7.47 -18.59
C SER A 298 -16.44 6.03 -18.05
N TYR A 299 -16.26 5.85 -16.73
CA TYR A 299 -16.16 4.54 -16.08
C TYR A 299 -17.55 3.95 -15.81
N ASP A 300 -18.23 3.53 -16.85
CA ASP A 300 -19.47 2.78 -16.80
C ASP A 300 -19.26 1.27 -17.06
N GLU A 301 -20.34 0.50 -17.15
CA GLU A 301 -20.26 -0.95 -17.35
C GLU A 301 -19.79 -1.30 -18.77
N ASP A 302 -20.04 -0.46 -19.77
CA ASP A 302 -19.57 -0.69 -21.13
C ASP A 302 -18.05 -0.40 -21.23
N PHE A 303 -17.56 0.60 -20.51
CA PHE A 303 -16.13 0.85 -20.36
C PHE A 303 -15.44 -0.34 -19.67
N TYR A 304 -16.05 -0.90 -18.60
CA TYR A 304 -15.54 -2.09 -17.95
C TYR A 304 -15.39 -3.27 -18.93
N LYS A 305 -16.44 -3.58 -19.68
CA LYS A 305 -16.43 -4.68 -20.66
C LYS A 305 -15.39 -4.49 -21.75
N THR A 306 -15.18 -3.24 -22.18
CA THR A 306 -14.27 -2.89 -23.27
C THR A 306 -12.80 -2.96 -22.82
N HIS A 307 -12.49 -2.48 -21.62
CA HIS A 307 -11.11 -2.23 -21.20
C HIS A 307 -10.61 -3.10 -20.04
N PHE A 308 -11.50 -3.62 -19.19
CA PHE A 308 -11.10 -4.39 -18.01
C PHE A 308 -11.41 -5.88 -18.09
N GLU A 309 -12.55 -6.27 -18.69
CA GLU A 309 -13.03 -7.65 -18.62
C GLU A 309 -12.02 -8.68 -19.12
N ASN A 310 -11.31 -8.32 -20.20
CA ASN A 310 -10.27 -9.15 -20.81
C ASN A 310 -8.88 -8.51 -20.78
N MET A 311 -8.66 -7.56 -19.87
CA MET A 311 -7.39 -6.88 -19.73
C MET A 311 -6.27 -7.89 -19.42
N PRO A 312 -5.16 -7.91 -20.18
CA PRO A 312 -4.04 -8.81 -19.94
C PRO A 312 -3.41 -8.57 -18.57
N VAL A 313 -2.70 -9.57 -18.08
CA VAL A 313 -1.97 -9.51 -16.81
C VAL A 313 -0.48 -9.41 -17.08
N GLU A 314 0.18 -8.49 -16.43
CA GLU A 314 1.62 -8.29 -16.47
C GLU A 314 2.22 -8.49 -15.08
N SER A 315 3.37 -9.12 -14.99
CA SER A 315 4.19 -9.12 -13.79
C SER A 315 5.31 -8.11 -13.92
N LEU A 316 5.51 -7.32 -12.86
CA LEU A 316 6.70 -6.49 -12.70
C LEU A 316 7.58 -7.07 -11.61
N ILE A 317 8.85 -7.27 -11.93
CA ILE A 317 9.87 -7.65 -10.98
C ILE A 317 10.78 -6.45 -10.78
N ILE A 318 10.83 -5.95 -9.55
CA ILE A 318 11.63 -4.77 -9.20
C ILE A 318 12.77 -5.20 -8.30
N LEU A 319 13.98 -4.94 -8.76
CA LEU A 319 15.22 -5.21 -8.02
C LEU A 319 15.79 -3.92 -7.48
N THR A 320 16.02 -3.87 -6.18
CA THR A 320 16.58 -2.70 -5.50
C THR A 320 17.85 -3.06 -4.75
N ASP A 321 18.68 -2.07 -4.45
CA ASP A 321 19.88 -2.20 -3.60
C ASP A 321 20.79 -3.36 -4.05
N GLU A 322 21.10 -4.30 -3.14
CA GLU A 322 21.96 -5.45 -3.41
C GLU A 322 21.39 -6.47 -4.42
N ALA A 323 20.11 -6.36 -4.79
CA ALA A 323 19.50 -7.23 -5.78
C ALA A 323 19.77 -6.75 -7.21
N VAL A 324 20.09 -5.47 -7.41
CA VAL A 324 20.49 -4.91 -8.71
C VAL A 324 21.74 -5.61 -9.22
N GLY A 325 21.72 -6.05 -10.47
CA GLY A 325 22.84 -6.76 -11.09
C GLY A 325 23.09 -8.19 -10.56
N CYS A 326 22.20 -8.74 -9.73
CA CYS A 326 22.32 -10.14 -9.27
C CYS A 326 21.97 -11.17 -10.34
N PHE A 327 21.42 -10.74 -11.47
CA PHE A 327 21.23 -11.60 -12.64
C PHE A 327 22.51 -11.65 -13.45
N ASP A 328 23.15 -12.79 -13.49
CA ASP A 328 24.12 -13.10 -14.51
C ASP A 328 23.44 -13.82 -15.69
N ASN A 329 24.00 -13.70 -16.88
CA ASN A 329 23.47 -14.29 -18.11
C ASN A 329 23.39 -15.84 -18.07
N THR A 330 23.87 -16.47 -17.01
CA THR A 330 23.86 -17.93 -16.81
C THR A 330 22.67 -18.34 -15.95
N ASN A 331 21.99 -17.40 -15.30
CA ASN A 331 20.91 -17.71 -14.38
C ASN A 331 19.63 -18.03 -15.16
N ARG A 332 18.98 -19.15 -14.82
CA ARG A 332 17.68 -19.57 -15.37
C ARG A 332 16.64 -18.45 -15.32
N MET A 333 16.74 -17.54 -14.37
CA MET A 333 15.84 -16.43 -14.16
C MET A 333 15.96 -15.34 -15.20
N TYR A 334 17.16 -15.08 -15.73
CA TYR A 334 17.35 -14.13 -16.82
C TYR A 334 16.56 -14.51 -18.08
N LYS A 335 16.34 -15.81 -18.28
CA LYS A 335 15.54 -16.34 -19.40
C LYS A 335 14.03 -16.23 -19.18
N LEU A 336 13.59 -15.96 -17.95
CA LEU A 336 12.18 -15.81 -17.60
C LEU A 336 11.71 -14.35 -17.66
N LEU A 337 12.65 -13.39 -17.70
CA LEU A 337 12.38 -11.97 -17.74
C LEU A 337 12.73 -11.49 -19.16
N GLU A 338 11.72 -11.07 -19.91
CA GLU A 338 11.91 -10.80 -21.34
C GLU A 338 12.53 -9.44 -21.62
N ASP A 339 12.21 -8.40 -20.86
CA ASP A 339 12.71 -7.05 -21.13
C ASP A 339 12.93 -6.19 -19.88
N LYS A 340 14.03 -5.44 -19.87
CA LYS A 340 14.28 -4.38 -18.90
C LYS A 340 13.51 -3.13 -19.33
N ILE A 341 12.42 -2.80 -18.63
CA ILE A 341 11.51 -1.71 -19.01
C ILE A 341 12.07 -0.33 -18.66
N LEU A 342 12.80 -0.23 -17.54
CA LEU A 342 13.37 1.01 -17.05
C LEU A 342 14.82 0.80 -16.66
N ASP A 343 15.71 1.59 -17.25
CA ASP A 343 17.05 1.76 -16.72
C ASP A 343 16.96 2.75 -15.56
N ALA A 344 16.81 2.21 -14.36
CA ALA A 344 16.56 3.00 -13.18
C ALA A 344 17.83 3.53 -12.55
N THR A 345 18.81 3.93 -13.34
CA THR A 345 20.03 4.58 -12.87
C THR A 345 19.74 5.86 -12.08
N GLU A 346 18.60 6.51 -12.32
CA GLU A 346 18.11 7.62 -11.50
C GLU A 346 17.55 7.19 -10.14
N TYR A 347 17.19 5.87 -9.96
CA TYR A 347 16.41 5.40 -8.83
C TYR A 347 17.02 4.23 -8.07
N GLU A 348 18.21 3.77 -8.43
CA GLU A 348 18.90 2.64 -7.78
C GLU A 348 18.12 1.31 -7.81
N TYR A 349 17.20 1.10 -8.77
CA TYR A 349 16.51 -0.18 -8.97
C TYR A 349 16.28 -0.50 -10.44
N GLU A 350 16.10 -1.78 -10.74
CA GLU A 350 15.81 -2.31 -12.07
C GLU A 350 14.41 -2.88 -12.12
N ILE A 351 13.66 -2.58 -13.18
CA ILE A 351 12.30 -3.10 -13.39
C ILE A 351 12.32 -4.00 -14.63
N TYR A 352 11.79 -5.20 -14.45
CA TYR A 352 11.58 -6.17 -15.52
C TYR A 352 10.09 -6.46 -15.63
N SER A 353 9.58 -6.63 -16.87
CA SER A 353 8.20 -7.04 -17.09
C SER A 353 8.11 -8.38 -17.79
N LYS A 354 6.96 -9.01 -17.59
CA LYS A 354 6.56 -10.21 -18.29
C LYS A 354 5.05 -10.23 -18.46
N GLU A 355 4.57 -10.46 -19.67
CA GLU A 355 3.16 -10.80 -19.91
C GLU A 355 2.86 -12.21 -19.39
N LEU A 356 1.76 -12.37 -18.61
CA LEU A 356 1.39 -13.62 -17.96
C LEU A 356 0.13 -14.24 -18.56
#